data_ea0d6f1d3ae4be0d6bf454f65200cb47
#
_entry.id   ea0d6f1d3ae4be0d6bf454f65200cb47
#
_cell.length_a   1.000
_cell.length_b   1.000
_cell.length_c   1.000
_cell.angle_alpha   90.00
_cell.angle_beta   90.00
_cell.angle_gamma   90.00
#
_symmetry.space_group_name_H-M   'P 1'
#
loop_
_entity.id
_entity.type
_entity.pdbx_description
1 polymer ?
#
loop_
_entity_poly.entity_id
_entity_poly.type
_entity_poly.pdbx_seq_one_letter_code
_entity_poly.pdbx_strand_id
1 'polypeptide(L)'
;MPKIPTFTARGRPTTEVGSVRSNIQIPLTQTIGTALAPVTKAVTDYAIKQKEISQKLEANKIFFEIQDEVNLIQDELKNDFDEDNSVNNFNQRFKAISDTKLNSISNKGVKSLLQNKLDLEYPEFVSKVKTNSRNALEKQIKFDHDTTQNILSSEYIFANAKQKTIILDKAVNNEIAYANDVALSDAEKQENINKVKQSYLISDVNNLIENKQYGAANAILKNVKNSTFLDVEERKTLLDKVKEGFEDDLSESQIRELIVKGGASEAVGLELETVNGTKITKKVISSGLNKLLFEKNEDNSATFTTPQIIQLSINRNAEVPSYKESLIAGTANMTDTGNKEKILQGYELYKLFEVQNADETLIKTYKISQSDIESYQRLDYSINV
;
A
#
# COMPACT_ATOMS: atom_id res chain seq x y z
N MET A 1 -3.29 18.50 2.53
CA MET A 1 -3.46 18.80 1.10
C MET A 1 -2.79 20.13 0.81
N PRO A 2 -1.71 20.19 0.05
CA PRO A 2 -1.10 21.45 -0.34
C PRO A 2 -1.93 22.13 -1.42
N LYS A 3 -2.17 23.43 -1.24
CA LYS A 3 -2.91 24.27 -2.18
C LYS A 3 -2.02 24.59 -3.38
N ILE A 4 -2.53 24.29 -4.57
CA ILE A 4 -1.91 24.69 -5.86
C ILE A 4 -2.13 26.21 -6.03
N PRO A 5 -1.08 27.00 -6.30
CA PRO A 5 -1.27 28.42 -6.59
C PRO A 5 -1.91 28.59 -7.98
N THR A 6 -3.07 29.23 -8.01
CA THR A 6 -3.72 29.66 -9.24
C THR A 6 -3.04 30.91 -9.78
N PHE A 7 -2.39 30.78 -10.94
CA PHE A 7 -1.91 31.94 -11.69
C PHE A 7 -3.09 32.62 -12.40
N THR A 8 -3.43 33.83 -11.97
CA THR A 8 -4.31 34.73 -12.70
C THR A 8 -3.56 35.30 -13.91
N ALA A 9 -4.04 35.00 -15.10
CA ALA A 9 -3.54 35.60 -16.33
C ALA A 9 -3.69 37.12 -16.25
N ARG A 10 -2.58 37.83 -16.20
CA ARG A 10 -2.56 39.29 -16.39
C ARG A 10 -2.87 39.61 -17.84
N GLY A 11 -3.71 40.63 -18.00
CA GLY A 11 -4.32 41.04 -19.24
C GLY A 11 -3.34 41.28 -20.39
N ARG A 12 -3.83 41.02 -21.59
CA ARG A 12 -3.18 41.35 -22.86
C ARG A 12 -2.88 42.83 -22.91
N PRO A 13 -1.65 43.24 -23.30
CA PRO A 13 -1.41 44.61 -23.62
C PRO A 13 -2.17 44.93 -24.93
N THR A 14 -3.10 45.85 -24.85
CA THR A 14 -3.68 46.50 -26.02
C THR A 14 -2.62 47.38 -26.64
N THR A 15 -2.06 46.97 -27.76
CA THR A 15 -1.24 47.84 -28.62
C THR A 15 -2.17 48.75 -29.41
N GLU A 16 -2.56 49.87 -28.82
CA GLU A 16 -2.98 51.00 -29.61
C GLU A 16 -1.75 51.56 -30.36
N VAL A 17 -1.70 51.29 -31.65
CA VAL A 17 -0.73 51.96 -32.56
C VAL A 17 -1.24 53.37 -32.77
N GLY A 18 -0.83 54.27 -31.88
CA GLY A 18 -1.00 55.69 -32.09
C GLY A 18 -0.27 56.14 -33.35
N SER A 19 -1.02 56.51 -34.37
CA SER A 19 -0.44 57.19 -35.56
C SER A 19 0.11 58.52 -35.16
N VAL A 20 1.42 58.59 -34.93
CA VAL A 20 2.11 59.90 -34.79
C VAL A 20 2.29 60.50 -36.16
N ARG A 21 1.34 61.39 -36.54
CA ARG A 21 1.56 62.32 -37.64
C ARG A 21 2.48 63.44 -37.12
N SER A 22 3.78 63.36 -37.36
CA SER A 22 4.67 64.44 -37.13
C SER A 22 4.63 65.44 -38.32
N ASN A 23 3.93 66.57 -38.15
CA ASN A 23 4.07 67.72 -39.03
C ASN A 23 5.44 68.38 -38.77
N ILE A 24 6.43 67.96 -39.50
CA ILE A 24 7.72 68.67 -39.52
C ILE A 24 7.64 69.75 -40.60
N GLN A 25 7.40 71.01 -40.21
CA GLN A 25 7.66 72.19 -41.06
C GLN A 25 9.14 72.48 -41.02
N ILE A 26 9.83 72.29 -42.16
CA ILE A 26 11.25 72.64 -42.34
C ILE A 26 11.32 74.04 -42.92
N PRO A 27 11.96 75.05 -42.28
CA PRO A 27 12.21 76.35 -42.91
C PRO A 27 13.32 76.18 -43.97
N LEU A 28 12.96 76.54 -45.23
CA LEU A 28 13.90 76.62 -46.36
C LEU A 28 14.74 77.88 -46.24
N THR A 29 15.98 77.76 -45.72
CA THR A 29 17.05 78.70 -46.05
C THR A 29 18.41 77.98 -45.89
N GLN A 30 19.04 77.82 -47.03
CA GLN A 30 20.49 77.79 -47.35
C GLN A 30 21.45 77.17 -46.27
N THR A 31 21.71 75.96 -46.36
CA THR A 31 22.99 75.23 -46.44
C THR A 31 22.73 73.73 -46.66
N ILE A 32 22.44 73.39 -47.92
CA ILE A 32 21.85 72.06 -48.26
C ILE A 32 22.92 70.95 -48.37
N GLY A 33 24.17 71.21 -48.11
CA GLY A 33 25.26 70.27 -48.33
C GLY A 33 25.68 69.42 -47.11
N THR A 34 25.61 69.96 -45.92
CA THR A 34 26.19 69.26 -44.71
C THR A 34 25.20 68.94 -43.63
N ALA A 35 24.00 69.54 -43.62
CA ALA A 35 22.96 69.22 -42.58
C ALA A 35 22.05 68.03 -42.91
N LEU A 36 22.01 67.59 -44.18
CA LEU A 36 21.17 66.46 -44.60
C LEU A 36 21.83 65.11 -44.34
N ALA A 37 23.17 65.05 -44.23
CA ALA A 37 23.86 63.75 -43.98
C ALA A 37 23.48 63.06 -42.68
N PRO A 38 23.33 63.70 -41.50
CA PRO A 38 22.92 63.06 -40.28
C PRO A 38 21.42 62.67 -40.26
N VAL A 39 20.55 63.47 -40.92
CA VAL A 39 19.10 63.14 -41.01
C VAL A 39 18.85 61.97 -41.96
N THR A 40 19.53 62.00 -43.14
CA THR A 40 19.45 60.84 -44.05
C THR A 40 20.03 59.56 -43.42
N LYS A 41 21.10 59.63 -42.63
CA LYS A 41 21.67 58.54 -41.91
C LYS A 41 20.68 58.01 -40.82
N ALA A 42 20.08 58.89 -40.02
CA ALA A 42 19.11 58.54 -38.99
C ALA A 42 17.84 57.90 -39.58
N VAL A 43 17.34 58.45 -40.72
CA VAL A 43 16.18 57.85 -41.43
C VAL A 43 16.55 56.50 -42.05
N THR A 44 17.76 56.38 -42.59
CA THR A 44 18.24 55.09 -43.15
C THR A 44 18.44 54.06 -42.05
N ASP A 45 19.06 54.41 -40.91
CA ASP A 45 19.26 53.55 -39.75
C ASP A 45 17.90 53.10 -39.13
N TYR A 46 16.94 54.05 -39.10
CA TYR A 46 15.58 53.73 -38.65
C TYR A 46 14.87 52.74 -39.61
N ALA A 47 14.96 52.96 -40.91
CA ALA A 47 14.37 52.05 -41.92
C ALA A 47 15.02 50.67 -41.89
N ILE A 48 16.35 50.59 -41.67
CA ILE A 48 17.07 49.34 -41.51
C ILE A 48 16.58 48.60 -40.26
N LYS A 49 16.48 49.28 -39.11
CA LYS A 49 15.95 48.70 -37.85
C LYS A 49 14.52 48.21 -37.99
N GLN A 50 13.66 49.00 -38.65
CA GLN A 50 12.27 48.59 -38.94
C GLN A 50 12.21 47.31 -39.80
N LYS A 51 13.07 47.25 -40.83
CA LYS A 51 13.19 46.07 -41.70
C LYS A 51 13.67 44.83 -40.91
N GLU A 52 14.70 45.00 -40.05
CA GLU A 52 15.22 43.93 -39.20
C GLU A 52 14.15 43.42 -38.21
N ILE A 53 13.39 44.32 -37.56
CA ILE A 53 12.30 43.96 -36.66
C ILE A 53 11.22 43.18 -37.42
N SER A 54 10.80 43.68 -38.60
CA SER A 54 9.81 43.00 -39.42
C SER A 54 10.27 41.60 -39.83
N GLN A 55 11.54 41.45 -40.26
CA GLN A 55 12.11 40.16 -40.63
C GLN A 55 12.17 39.19 -39.44
N LYS A 56 12.52 39.67 -38.23
CA LYS A 56 12.51 38.86 -37.00
C LYS A 56 11.12 38.40 -36.63
N LEU A 57 10.09 39.28 -36.72
CA LEU A 57 8.72 38.96 -36.45
C LEU A 57 8.19 37.89 -37.41
N GLU A 58 8.46 38.04 -38.71
CA GLU A 58 8.05 37.05 -39.72
C GLU A 58 8.75 35.70 -39.51
N ALA A 59 10.06 35.70 -39.27
CA ALA A 59 10.80 34.46 -38.95
C ALA A 59 10.27 33.77 -37.70
N ASN A 60 9.94 34.54 -36.63
CA ASN A 60 9.37 34.01 -35.42
C ASN A 60 7.98 33.38 -35.63
N LYS A 61 7.13 34.05 -36.45
CA LYS A 61 5.80 33.50 -36.76
C LYS A 61 5.92 32.14 -37.45
N ILE A 62 6.76 32.05 -38.48
CA ILE A 62 6.97 30.79 -39.21
C ILE A 62 7.62 29.73 -38.30
N PHE A 63 8.54 30.14 -37.42
CA PHE A 63 9.12 29.21 -36.44
C PHE A 63 8.08 28.62 -35.51
N PHE A 64 7.14 29.39 -34.98
CA PHE A 64 6.06 28.89 -34.15
C PHE A 64 5.14 27.90 -34.91
N GLU A 65 4.86 28.18 -36.18
CA GLU A 65 4.12 27.23 -37.02
C GLU A 65 4.87 25.88 -37.14
N ILE A 66 6.20 25.92 -37.35
CA ILE A 66 7.03 24.68 -37.38
C ILE A 66 7.04 24.02 -36.01
N GLN A 67 7.16 24.79 -34.93
CA GLN A 67 7.15 24.24 -33.56
C GLN A 67 5.84 23.53 -33.24
N ASP A 68 4.71 24.03 -33.68
CA ASP A 68 3.42 23.36 -33.50
C ASP A 68 3.40 22.03 -34.26
N GLU A 69 3.88 22.00 -35.50
CA GLU A 69 3.99 20.75 -36.28
C GLU A 69 4.98 19.76 -35.64
N VAL A 70 6.11 20.26 -35.11
CA VAL A 70 7.10 19.47 -34.35
C VAL A 70 6.49 18.85 -33.10
N ASN A 71 5.71 19.62 -32.35
CA ASN A 71 5.01 19.11 -31.16
C ASN A 71 4.04 17.97 -31.51
N LEU A 72 3.32 18.09 -32.62
CA LEU A 72 2.44 17.02 -33.08
C LEU A 72 3.22 15.74 -33.41
N ILE A 73 4.35 15.87 -34.10
CA ILE A 73 5.22 14.70 -34.38
C ILE A 73 5.74 14.07 -33.09
N GLN A 74 6.19 14.89 -32.13
CA GLN A 74 6.66 14.40 -30.84
C GLN A 74 5.56 13.69 -30.05
N ASP A 75 4.33 14.17 -30.13
CA ASP A 75 3.18 13.53 -29.49
C ASP A 75 2.77 12.21 -30.15
N GLU A 76 2.88 12.12 -31.47
CA GLU A 76 2.65 10.86 -32.20
C GLU A 76 3.71 9.80 -31.84
N LEU A 77 4.97 10.22 -31.69
CA LEU A 77 6.11 9.34 -31.40
C LEU A 77 6.30 9.03 -29.92
N LYS A 78 5.58 9.66 -29.00
CA LYS A 78 5.81 9.54 -27.54
C LYS A 78 5.66 8.14 -26.96
N ASN A 79 4.95 7.25 -27.64
CA ASN A 79 4.72 5.87 -27.21
C ASN A 79 5.54 4.85 -28.02
N ASP A 80 6.40 5.32 -28.95
CA ASP A 80 7.31 4.47 -29.69
C ASP A 80 8.57 4.24 -28.84
N PHE A 81 8.79 2.99 -28.44
CA PHE A 81 9.91 2.60 -27.58
C PHE A 81 11.22 2.29 -28.34
N ASP A 82 11.19 2.32 -29.67
CA ASP A 82 12.38 2.21 -30.50
C ASP A 82 12.99 3.61 -30.73
N GLU A 83 14.04 3.97 -29.95
CA GLU A 83 14.69 5.28 -30.02
C GLU A 83 15.21 5.58 -31.41
N ASP A 84 15.84 4.62 -32.07
CA ASP A 84 16.45 4.84 -33.39
C ASP A 84 15.38 5.07 -34.46
N ASN A 85 14.31 4.26 -34.43
CA ASN A 85 13.17 4.44 -35.34
C ASN A 85 12.47 5.78 -35.11
N SER A 86 12.20 6.13 -33.86
CA SER A 86 11.57 7.39 -33.48
C SER A 86 12.41 8.60 -33.93
N VAL A 87 13.71 8.58 -33.69
CA VAL A 87 14.61 9.66 -34.10
C VAL A 87 14.70 9.76 -35.63
N ASN A 88 14.80 8.65 -36.35
CA ASN A 88 14.84 8.64 -37.80
C ASN A 88 13.52 9.17 -38.42
N ASN A 89 12.39 8.75 -37.89
CA ASN A 89 11.06 9.24 -38.32
C ASN A 89 10.92 10.73 -38.05
N PHE A 90 11.30 11.18 -36.85
CA PHE A 90 11.30 12.58 -36.49
C PHE A 90 12.18 13.39 -37.46
N ASN A 91 13.41 12.98 -37.71
CA ASN A 91 14.36 13.67 -38.58
C ASN A 91 13.84 13.82 -40.01
N GLN A 92 13.24 12.77 -40.57
CA GLN A 92 12.65 12.81 -41.91
C GLN A 92 11.50 13.82 -41.97
N ARG A 93 10.59 13.79 -40.99
CA ARG A 93 9.42 14.66 -40.96
C ARG A 93 9.82 16.14 -40.67
N PHE A 94 10.71 16.34 -39.70
CA PHE A 94 11.26 17.68 -39.40
C PHE A 94 11.93 18.32 -40.62
N LYS A 95 12.75 17.55 -41.32
CA LYS A 95 13.40 18.01 -42.57
C LYS A 95 12.36 18.38 -43.62
N ALA A 96 11.35 17.56 -43.84
CA ALA A 96 10.31 17.85 -44.82
C ALA A 96 9.54 19.13 -44.50
N ILE A 97 9.19 19.36 -43.25
CA ILE A 97 8.49 20.57 -42.77
C ILE A 97 9.41 21.78 -42.92
N SER A 98 10.64 21.68 -42.43
CA SER A 98 11.62 22.77 -42.48
C SER A 98 11.96 23.18 -43.92
N ASP A 99 12.21 22.20 -44.80
CA ASP A 99 12.49 22.47 -46.21
C ASP A 99 11.30 23.12 -46.90
N THR A 100 10.08 22.66 -46.64
CA THR A 100 8.86 23.23 -47.22
C THR A 100 8.68 24.70 -46.80
N LYS A 101 8.78 24.99 -45.51
CA LYS A 101 8.63 26.37 -44.98
C LYS A 101 9.77 27.25 -45.44
N LEU A 102 11.04 26.83 -45.41
CA LEU A 102 12.20 27.59 -45.88
C LEU A 102 12.11 27.91 -47.39
N ASN A 103 11.60 26.97 -48.21
CA ASN A 103 11.48 27.19 -49.64
C ASN A 103 10.30 28.11 -50.00
N SER A 104 9.32 28.28 -49.14
CA SER A 104 8.20 29.23 -49.32
C SER A 104 8.64 30.70 -49.06
N ILE A 105 9.76 30.91 -48.39
CA ILE A 105 10.26 32.26 -48.02
C ILE A 105 11.07 32.90 -49.14
N SER A 106 10.56 33.97 -49.70
CA SER A 106 11.25 34.76 -50.73
C SER A 106 12.30 35.72 -50.14
N ASN A 107 12.14 36.17 -48.90
CA ASN A 107 13.04 37.12 -48.23
C ASN A 107 14.26 36.41 -47.64
N LYS A 108 15.42 36.63 -48.21
CA LYS A 108 16.69 36.00 -47.78
C LYS A 108 17.04 36.27 -46.31
N GLY A 109 16.72 37.46 -45.78
CA GLY A 109 16.97 37.80 -44.39
C GLY A 109 16.08 36.98 -43.42
N VAL A 110 14.81 36.85 -43.75
CA VAL A 110 13.86 35.98 -42.98
C VAL A 110 14.29 34.54 -43.04
N LYS A 111 14.65 34.03 -44.22
CA LYS A 111 15.11 32.65 -44.42
C LYS A 111 16.35 32.32 -43.56
N SER A 112 17.36 33.24 -43.55
CA SER A 112 18.58 33.04 -42.74
C SER A 112 18.28 33.08 -41.24
N LEU A 113 17.43 34.00 -40.79
CA LEU A 113 17.02 34.05 -39.36
C LEU A 113 16.28 32.80 -38.91
N LEU A 114 15.36 32.31 -39.74
CA LEU A 114 14.62 31.08 -39.47
C LEU A 114 15.56 29.87 -39.44
N GLN A 115 16.43 29.73 -40.43
CA GLN A 115 17.40 28.61 -40.47
C GLN A 115 18.27 28.59 -39.22
N ASN A 116 18.86 29.72 -38.83
CA ASN A 116 19.69 29.81 -37.64
C ASN A 116 18.91 29.38 -36.37
N LYS A 117 17.64 29.78 -36.30
CA LYS A 117 16.78 29.39 -35.16
C LYS A 117 16.45 27.91 -35.14
N LEU A 118 16.13 27.32 -36.30
CA LEU A 118 15.89 25.88 -36.41
C LEU A 118 17.15 25.10 -36.07
N ASP A 119 18.33 25.53 -36.52
CA ASP A 119 19.60 24.84 -36.21
C ASP A 119 19.92 24.88 -34.70
N LEU A 120 19.54 25.95 -33.99
CA LEU A 120 19.71 26.06 -32.55
C LEU A 120 18.75 25.18 -31.76
N GLU A 121 17.51 25.05 -32.20
CA GLU A 121 16.45 24.33 -31.48
C GLU A 121 16.40 22.82 -31.85
N TYR A 122 16.90 22.46 -33.00
CA TYR A 122 16.90 21.07 -33.49
C TYR A 122 17.46 20.05 -32.50
N PRO A 123 18.62 20.29 -31.82
CA PRO A 123 19.13 19.36 -30.83
C PRO A 123 18.18 19.11 -29.66
N GLU A 124 17.44 20.17 -29.22
CA GLU A 124 16.46 20.06 -28.15
C GLU A 124 15.26 19.20 -28.59
N PHE A 125 14.76 19.42 -29.81
CA PHE A 125 13.67 18.61 -30.36
C PHE A 125 14.04 17.13 -30.43
N VAL A 126 15.23 16.80 -30.89
CA VAL A 126 15.75 15.41 -30.97
C VAL A 126 15.92 14.83 -29.56
N SER A 127 16.44 15.60 -28.62
CA SER A 127 16.61 15.20 -27.23
C SER A 127 15.27 14.81 -26.59
N LYS A 128 14.21 15.58 -26.86
CA LYS A 128 12.88 15.31 -26.36
C LYS A 128 12.29 14.01 -26.95
N VAL A 129 12.49 13.74 -28.24
CA VAL A 129 12.09 12.49 -28.88
C VAL A 129 12.80 11.29 -28.22
N LYS A 130 14.11 11.38 -28.03
CA LYS A 130 14.90 10.33 -27.35
C LYS A 130 14.39 10.07 -25.93
N THR A 131 14.15 11.14 -25.17
CA THR A 131 13.62 11.03 -23.81
C THR A 131 12.25 10.35 -23.79
N ASN A 132 11.37 10.72 -24.73
CA ASN A 132 10.05 10.10 -24.84
C ASN A 132 10.15 8.60 -25.14
N SER A 133 11.00 8.19 -26.10
CA SER A 133 11.20 6.78 -26.45
C SER A 133 11.79 5.98 -25.29
N ARG A 134 12.76 6.52 -24.55
CA ARG A 134 13.30 5.88 -23.34
C ARG A 134 12.22 5.69 -22.28
N ASN A 135 11.42 6.72 -22.02
CA ASN A 135 10.31 6.61 -21.07
C ASN A 135 9.25 5.59 -21.52
N ALA A 136 9.01 5.47 -22.83
CA ALA A 136 8.11 4.45 -23.38
C ALA A 136 8.68 3.04 -23.20
N LEU A 137 10.00 2.86 -23.47
CA LEU A 137 10.70 1.60 -23.26
C LEU A 137 10.65 1.17 -21.77
N GLU A 138 10.97 2.07 -20.84
CA GLU A 138 10.90 1.78 -19.40
C GLU A 138 9.49 1.35 -18.96
N LYS A 139 8.45 2.02 -19.48
CA LYS A 139 7.07 1.61 -19.22
C LYS A 139 6.74 0.23 -19.80
N GLN A 140 7.22 -0.07 -21.00
CA GLN A 140 7.00 -1.37 -21.61
C GLN A 140 7.70 -2.49 -20.83
N ILE A 141 8.97 -2.29 -20.44
CA ILE A 141 9.73 -3.24 -19.62
C ILE A 141 8.99 -3.52 -18.31
N LYS A 142 8.51 -2.46 -17.64
CA LYS A 142 7.73 -2.60 -16.40
C LYS A 142 6.42 -3.34 -16.63
N PHE A 143 5.69 -3.02 -17.68
CA PHE A 143 4.43 -3.68 -18.02
C PHE A 143 4.61 -5.18 -18.28
N ASP A 144 5.65 -5.56 -19.03
CA ASP A 144 5.97 -6.94 -19.34
C ASP A 144 6.39 -7.71 -18.09
N HIS A 145 7.21 -7.08 -17.24
CA HIS A 145 7.59 -7.62 -15.94
C HIS A 145 6.36 -7.88 -15.05
N ASP A 146 5.52 -6.86 -14.83
CA ASP A 146 4.35 -6.94 -13.96
C ASP A 146 3.34 -7.97 -14.49
N THR A 147 3.13 -8.03 -15.80
CA THR A 147 2.28 -9.02 -16.45
C THR A 147 2.79 -10.44 -16.22
N THR A 148 4.09 -10.66 -16.41
CA THR A 148 4.73 -11.97 -16.18
C THR A 148 4.63 -12.37 -14.71
N GLN A 149 4.88 -11.46 -13.76
CA GLN A 149 4.75 -11.73 -12.32
C GLN A 149 3.31 -12.11 -11.95
N ASN A 150 2.31 -11.42 -12.49
CA ASN A 150 0.90 -11.72 -12.24
C ASN A 150 0.50 -13.11 -12.77
N ILE A 151 0.97 -13.49 -13.96
CA ILE A 151 0.73 -14.83 -14.54
C ILE A 151 1.36 -15.90 -13.64
N LEU A 152 2.64 -15.75 -13.29
CA LEU A 152 3.36 -16.69 -12.44
C LEU A 152 2.73 -16.83 -11.05
N SER A 153 2.30 -15.71 -10.46
CA SER A 153 1.59 -15.72 -9.16
C SER A 153 0.27 -16.48 -9.24
N SER A 154 -0.48 -16.29 -10.32
CA SER A 154 -1.75 -17.00 -10.54
C SER A 154 -1.54 -18.52 -10.75
N GLU A 155 -0.53 -18.90 -11.53
CA GLU A 155 -0.18 -20.30 -11.75
C GLU A 155 0.29 -20.99 -10.44
N TYR A 156 1.00 -20.24 -9.59
CA TYR A 156 1.56 -20.76 -8.34
C TYR A 156 0.50 -21.28 -7.38
N ILE A 157 -0.63 -20.60 -7.29
CA ILE A 157 -1.72 -20.95 -6.38
C ILE A 157 -2.24 -22.38 -6.62
N PHE A 158 -2.31 -22.78 -7.88
CA PHE A 158 -2.85 -24.09 -8.30
C PHE A 158 -1.77 -25.15 -8.52
N ALA A 159 -0.49 -24.80 -8.37
CA ALA A 159 0.63 -25.66 -8.66
C ALA A 159 0.90 -26.68 -7.53
N ASN A 160 1.37 -27.89 -7.90
CA ASN A 160 1.91 -28.83 -6.92
C ASN A 160 3.31 -28.40 -6.44
N ALA A 161 3.82 -29.02 -5.36
CA ALA A 161 5.08 -28.62 -4.73
C ALA A 161 6.29 -28.52 -5.70
N LYS A 162 6.41 -29.45 -6.68
CA LYS A 162 7.48 -29.42 -7.67
C LYS A 162 7.31 -28.26 -8.65
N GLN A 163 6.08 -28.03 -9.10
CA GLN A 163 5.76 -26.91 -9.99
C GLN A 163 5.96 -25.57 -9.29
N LYS A 164 5.60 -25.44 -8.01
CA LYS A 164 5.81 -24.24 -7.20
C LYS A 164 7.28 -23.81 -7.17
N THR A 165 8.21 -24.76 -7.01
CA THR A 165 9.65 -24.45 -7.06
C THR A 165 10.05 -23.87 -8.42
N ILE A 166 9.58 -24.47 -9.52
CA ILE A 166 9.89 -24.00 -10.87
C ILE A 166 9.31 -22.62 -11.13
N ILE A 167 8.07 -22.36 -10.67
CA ILE A 167 7.41 -21.06 -10.85
C ILE A 167 8.12 -19.98 -10.03
N LEU A 168 8.50 -20.28 -8.79
CA LEU A 168 9.27 -19.34 -7.96
C LEU A 168 10.62 -19.00 -8.59
N ASP A 169 11.33 -19.99 -9.14
CA ASP A 169 12.59 -19.74 -9.85
C ASP A 169 12.38 -18.85 -11.08
N LYS A 170 11.30 -19.06 -11.85
CA LYS A 170 10.93 -18.19 -12.98
C LYS A 170 10.60 -16.77 -12.51
N ALA A 171 9.87 -16.62 -11.42
CA ALA A 171 9.52 -15.30 -10.86
C ALA A 171 10.76 -14.54 -10.38
N VAL A 172 11.69 -15.22 -9.72
CA VAL A 172 12.99 -14.64 -9.33
C VAL A 172 13.83 -14.26 -10.57
N ASN A 173 13.86 -15.10 -11.59
CA ASN A 173 14.59 -14.79 -12.82
C ASN A 173 13.98 -13.62 -13.59
N ASN A 174 12.66 -13.50 -13.61
CA ASN A 174 11.97 -12.34 -14.18
C ASN A 174 12.33 -11.05 -13.44
N GLU A 175 12.41 -11.09 -12.11
CA GLU A 175 12.86 -9.95 -11.30
C GLU A 175 14.32 -9.58 -11.57
N ILE A 176 15.19 -10.58 -11.73
CA ILE A 176 16.60 -10.37 -12.10
C ILE A 176 16.71 -9.71 -13.47
N ALA A 177 15.94 -10.16 -14.46
CA ALA A 177 15.92 -9.57 -15.79
C ALA A 177 15.47 -8.12 -15.75
N TYR A 178 14.32 -7.85 -15.10
CA TYR A 178 13.81 -6.49 -14.89
C TYR A 178 14.84 -5.58 -14.23
N ALA A 179 15.44 -6.02 -13.13
CA ALA A 179 16.44 -5.25 -12.40
C ALA A 179 17.69 -4.91 -13.24
N ASN A 180 18.07 -5.80 -14.17
CA ASN A 180 19.15 -5.54 -15.10
C ASN A 180 18.74 -4.55 -16.19
N ASP A 181 17.52 -4.69 -16.74
CA ASP A 181 17.01 -3.82 -17.80
C ASP A 181 16.83 -2.37 -17.36
N VAL A 182 16.45 -2.17 -16.08
CA VAL A 182 16.31 -0.82 -15.48
C VAL A 182 17.55 -0.37 -14.70
N ALA A 183 18.62 -1.15 -14.74
CA ALA A 183 19.92 -0.86 -14.12
C ALA A 183 19.86 -0.59 -12.61
N LEU A 184 19.08 -1.39 -11.86
CA LEU A 184 19.05 -1.33 -10.41
C LEU A 184 20.40 -1.73 -9.80
N SER A 185 20.72 -1.15 -8.64
CA SER A 185 21.87 -1.57 -7.83
C SER A 185 21.70 -3.01 -7.31
N ASP A 186 22.81 -3.68 -6.98
CA ASP A 186 22.77 -5.04 -6.42
C ASP A 186 21.95 -5.13 -5.15
N ALA A 187 21.95 -4.07 -4.33
CA ALA A 187 21.15 -4.00 -3.10
C ALA A 187 19.66 -3.96 -3.39
N GLU A 188 19.21 -3.10 -4.31
CA GLU A 188 17.80 -3.00 -4.74
C GLU A 188 17.32 -4.28 -5.41
N LYS A 189 18.17 -4.89 -6.26
CA LYS A 189 17.91 -6.18 -6.89
C LYS A 189 17.68 -7.27 -5.85
N GLN A 190 18.55 -7.35 -4.83
CA GLN A 190 18.40 -8.34 -3.76
C GLN A 190 17.15 -8.08 -2.92
N GLU A 191 16.82 -6.83 -2.64
CA GLU A 191 15.59 -6.45 -1.93
C GLU A 191 14.35 -6.89 -2.71
N ASN A 192 14.31 -6.63 -4.00
CA ASN A 192 13.18 -7.03 -4.85
C ASN A 192 13.03 -8.55 -4.95
N ILE A 193 14.14 -9.29 -5.10
CA ILE A 193 14.13 -10.77 -5.05
C ILE A 193 13.55 -11.26 -3.71
N ASN A 194 13.91 -10.64 -2.61
CA ASN A 194 13.38 -11.00 -1.30
C ASN A 194 11.87 -10.72 -1.21
N LYS A 195 11.38 -9.60 -1.74
CA LYS A 195 9.94 -9.28 -1.84
C LYS A 195 9.17 -10.31 -2.66
N VAL A 196 9.73 -10.75 -3.79
CA VAL A 196 9.13 -11.85 -4.59
C VAL A 196 9.01 -13.10 -3.72
N LYS A 197 10.11 -13.58 -3.10
CA LYS A 197 10.09 -14.77 -2.23
C LYS A 197 9.12 -14.63 -1.07
N GLN A 198 9.03 -13.46 -0.47
CA GLN A 198 8.09 -13.13 0.59
C GLN A 198 6.64 -13.28 0.13
N SER A 199 6.27 -12.71 -1.03
CA SER A 199 4.91 -12.76 -1.55
C SER A 199 4.45 -14.20 -1.82
N TYR A 200 5.31 -15.04 -2.37
CA TYR A 200 5.03 -16.46 -2.61
C TYR A 200 4.91 -17.27 -1.31
N LEU A 201 5.74 -16.97 -0.32
CA LEU A 201 5.65 -17.58 1.01
C LEU A 201 4.33 -17.22 1.70
N ILE A 202 3.92 -15.96 1.64
CA ILE A 202 2.63 -15.50 2.17
C ILE A 202 1.47 -16.19 1.46
N SER A 203 1.55 -16.34 0.14
CA SER A 203 0.56 -17.07 -0.67
C SER A 203 0.43 -18.53 -0.23
N ASP A 204 1.55 -19.22 -0.01
CA ASP A 204 1.55 -20.60 0.50
C ASP A 204 0.89 -20.72 1.86
N VAL A 205 1.25 -19.84 2.79
CA VAL A 205 0.67 -19.83 4.13
C VAL A 205 -0.84 -19.58 4.08
N ASN A 206 -1.29 -18.57 3.31
CA ASN A 206 -2.72 -18.27 3.17
C ASN A 206 -3.48 -19.44 2.54
N ASN A 207 -2.93 -20.06 1.49
CA ASN A 207 -3.54 -21.23 0.86
C ASN A 207 -3.69 -22.40 1.85
N LEU A 208 -2.67 -22.63 2.69
CA LEU A 208 -2.74 -23.68 3.72
C LEU A 208 -3.81 -23.36 4.79
N ILE A 209 -3.95 -22.07 5.16
CA ILE A 209 -5.01 -21.63 6.08
C ILE A 209 -6.38 -21.86 5.47
N GLU A 210 -6.61 -21.45 4.22
CA GLU A 210 -7.87 -21.64 3.49
C GLU A 210 -8.25 -23.12 3.35
N ASN A 211 -7.24 -23.99 3.15
CA ASN A 211 -7.42 -25.43 3.10
C ASN A 211 -7.41 -26.11 4.48
N LYS A 212 -7.49 -25.35 5.57
CA LYS A 212 -7.52 -25.83 6.96
C LYS A 212 -6.29 -26.67 7.37
N GLN A 213 -5.17 -26.46 6.70
CA GLN A 213 -3.90 -27.16 6.97
C GLN A 213 -3.02 -26.33 7.94
N TYR A 214 -3.58 -25.97 9.07
CA TYR A 214 -2.97 -25.06 10.04
C TYR A 214 -1.61 -25.52 10.57
N GLY A 215 -1.45 -26.85 10.77
CA GLY A 215 -0.17 -27.44 11.21
C GLY A 215 0.95 -27.20 10.19
N ALA A 216 0.66 -27.38 8.89
CA ALA A 216 1.61 -27.12 7.82
C ALA A 216 1.94 -25.63 7.70
N ALA A 217 0.94 -24.73 7.77
CA ALA A 217 1.13 -23.30 7.77
C ALA A 217 2.03 -22.84 8.94
N ASN A 218 1.76 -23.34 10.15
CA ASN A 218 2.57 -23.05 11.34
C ASN A 218 4.02 -23.55 11.19
N ALA A 219 4.23 -24.75 10.62
CA ALA A 219 5.56 -25.29 10.36
C ALA A 219 6.37 -24.42 9.39
N ILE A 220 5.74 -23.90 8.32
CA ILE A 220 6.37 -22.97 7.39
C ILE A 220 6.78 -21.68 8.10
N LEU A 221 5.91 -21.10 8.91
CA LEU A 221 6.16 -19.85 9.63
C LEU A 221 7.22 -19.99 10.73
N LYS A 222 7.37 -21.18 11.32
CA LYS A 222 8.42 -21.47 12.31
C LYS A 222 9.75 -21.84 11.71
N ASN A 223 9.82 -22.13 10.43
CA ASN A 223 11.08 -22.43 9.77
C ASN A 223 11.99 -21.20 9.72
N VAL A 224 13.18 -21.29 10.30
CA VAL A 224 14.16 -20.19 10.40
C VAL A 224 14.56 -19.66 9.02
N LYS A 225 14.68 -20.53 8.01
CA LYS A 225 15.01 -20.11 6.63
C LYS A 225 13.93 -19.23 6.02
N ASN A 226 12.67 -19.54 6.29
CA ASN A 226 11.52 -18.76 5.80
C ASN A 226 11.37 -17.44 6.57
N SER A 227 11.76 -17.43 7.86
CA SER A 227 11.67 -16.23 8.68
C SER A 227 12.60 -15.09 8.24
N THR A 228 13.58 -15.35 7.37
CA THR A 228 14.44 -14.31 6.81
C THR A 228 13.75 -13.46 5.74
N PHE A 229 12.64 -13.94 5.18
CA PHE A 229 11.88 -13.23 4.14
C PHE A 229 10.67 -12.48 4.70
N LEU A 230 10.22 -12.80 5.91
CA LEU A 230 9.10 -12.13 6.56
C LEU A 230 9.62 -11.18 7.64
N ASP A 231 9.04 -9.99 7.72
CA ASP A 231 9.29 -9.15 8.88
C ASP A 231 8.59 -9.73 10.14
N VAL A 232 8.95 -9.22 11.31
CA VAL A 232 8.46 -9.72 12.60
C VAL A 232 6.95 -9.54 12.74
N GLU A 233 6.42 -8.43 12.22
CA GLU A 233 5.02 -8.06 12.35
C GLU A 233 4.13 -8.85 11.38
N GLU A 234 4.57 -9.01 10.13
CA GLU A 234 3.88 -9.87 9.15
C GLU A 234 3.84 -11.32 9.61
N ARG A 235 4.99 -11.84 10.09
CA ARG A 235 5.05 -13.20 10.62
C ARG A 235 4.10 -13.40 11.79
N LYS A 236 4.03 -12.43 12.71
CA LYS A 236 3.10 -12.45 13.83
C LYS A 236 1.66 -12.45 13.34
N THR A 237 1.32 -11.59 12.40
CA THR A 237 -0.02 -11.50 11.81
C THR A 237 -0.45 -12.84 11.17
N LEU A 238 0.45 -13.49 10.43
CA LEU A 238 0.18 -14.79 9.82
C LEU A 238 0.03 -15.90 10.89
N LEU A 239 0.86 -15.90 11.94
CA LEU A 239 0.73 -16.83 13.06
C LEU A 239 -0.61 -16.64 13.80
N ASP A 240 -1.05 -15.40 14.00
CA ASP A 240 -2.35 -15.11 14.62
C ASP A 240 -3.50 -15.60 13.74
N LYS A 241 -3.44 -15.42 12.41
CA LYS A 241 -4.44 -15.99 11.46
C LYS A 241 -4.47 -17.51 11.50
N VAL A 242 -3.30 -18.18 11.51
CA VAL A 242 -3.23 -19.66 11.64
C VAL A 242 -3.90 -20.12 12.91
N LYS A 243 -3.66 -19.41 14.01
CA LYS A 243 -4.22 -19.72 15.32
C LYS A 243 -5.74 -19.52 15.35
N GLU A 244 -6.22 -18.36 14.90
CA GLU A 244 -7.65 -18.05 14.85
C GLU A 244 -8.40 -19.06 13.98
N GLY A 245 -7.93 -19.32 12.76
CA GLY A 245 -8.56 -20.29 11.86
C GLY A 245 -8.61 -21.70 12.46
N PHE A 246 -7.52 -22.12 13.12
CA PHE A 246 -7.50 -23.40 13.81
C PHE A 246 -8.51 -23.47 14.96
N GLU A 247 -8.61 -22.40 15.76
CA GLU A 247 -9.54 -22.33 16.87
C GLU A 247 -11.01 -22.35 16.42
N ASP A 248 -11.30 -21.66 15.32
CA ASP A 248 -12.64 -21.60 14.73
C ASP A 248 -13.08 -22.96 14.12
N ASP A 249 -12.13 -23.76 13.67
CA ASP A 249 -12.38 -25.07 13.03
C ASP A 249 -12.50 -26.22 14.04
N LEU A 250 -12.15 -25.98 15.30
CA LEU A 250 -12.29 -27.01 16.33
C LEU A 250 -13.76 -27.37 16.53
N SER A 251 -14.08 -28.64 16.31
CA SER A 251 -15.40 -29.15 16.62
C SER A 251 -15.67 -29.15 18.14
N GLU A 252 -16.92 -29.02 18.52
CA GLU A 252 -17.31 -29.06 19.94
C GLU A 252 -16.84 -30.34 20.64
N SER A 253 -16.85 -31.48 19.95
CA SER A 253 -16.35 -32.75 20.48
C SER A 253 -14.83 -32.71 20.74
N GLN A 254 -14.04 -32.06 19.86
CA GLN A 254 -12.60 -31.90 20.08
C GLN A 254 -12.30 -30.97 21.24
N ILE A 255 -13.01 -29.84 21.34
CA ILE A 255 -12.89 -28.92 22.47
C ILE A 255 -13.25 -29.62 23.77
N ARG A 256 -14.37 -30.38 23.78
CA ARG A 256 -14.81 -31.16 24.92
C ARG A 256 -13.75 -32.18 25.35
N GLU A 257 -13.21 -32.96 24.40
CA GLU A 257 -12.17 -33.94 24.67
C GLU A 257 -10.91 -33.30 25.26
N LEU A 258 -10.46 -32.19 24.73
CA LEU A 258 -9.31 -31.42 25.23
C LEU A 258 -9.52 -30.90 26.65
N ILE A 259 -10.71 -30.42 26.97
CA ILE A 259 -11.04 -29.88 28.30
C ILE A 259 -11.16 -31.05 29.31
N VAL A 260 -11.88 -32.10 28.97
CA VAL A 260 -12.21 -33.19 29.90
C VAL A 260 -11.05 -34.14 30.12
N LYS A 261 -10.44 -34.64 29.02
CA LYS A 261 -9.34 -35.62 29.13
C LYS A 261 -8.00 -34.95 29.46
N GLY A 262 -7.85 -33.69 29.10
CA GLY A 262 -6.58 -32.98 29.16
C GLY A 262 -5.60 -33.47 28.09
N GLY A 263 -4.87 -32.63 27.50
CA GLY A 263 -3.60 -33.01 26.91
C GLY A 263 -2.71 -33.54 28.04
N ALA A 264 -2.00 -34.59 27.80
CA ALA A 264 -1.32 -35.44 28.80
C ALA A 264 -0.21 -34.74 29.60
N SER A 265 -0.02 -33.49 29.51
CA SER A 265 0.78 -32.74 30.46
C SER A 265 -0.06 -31.60 30.98
N GLU A 266 -0.43 -31.74 32.20
CA GLU A 266 -0.39 -30.65 33.10
C GLU A 266 0.29 -29.47 32.51
N ALA A 267 -0.43 -28.72 31.74
CA ALA A 267 -0.01 -27.41 31.44
C ALA A 267 -0.07 -26.63 32.75
N VAL A 268 0.93 -26.80 33.50
CA VAL A 268 1.34 -25.83 34.48
C VAL A 268 1.58 -24.53 33.67
N GLY A 269 0.49 -23.82 33.49
CA GLY A 269 0.50 -22.52 32.89
C GLY A 269 0.37 -22.50 31.36
N LEU A 270 -0.78 -22.17 30.88
CA LEU A 270 -1.00 -21.27 29.75
C LEU A 270 -1.29 -21.85 28.37
N GLU A 271 -0.93 -23.06 28.03
CA GLU A 271 -1.05 -23.55 26.67
C GLU A 271 -1.37 -25.02 26.68
N LEU A 272 -2.62 -25.38 26.43
CA LEU A 272 -2.96 -26.77 26.13
C LEU A 272 -2.22 -27.18 24.86
N GLU A 273 -1.75 -28.45 24.89
CA GLU A 273 -0.95 -29.02 23.83
C GLU A 273 -1.60 -28.89 22.46
N THR A 274 -0.73 -28.79 21.51
CA THR A 274 -1.05 -28.62 20.11
C THR A 274 -1.79 -29.83 19.54
N VAL A 275 -3.00 -29.64 19.08
CA VAL A 275 -3.55 -30.51 18.05
C VAL A 275 -2.91 -30.04 16.73
N ASN A 276 -2.19 -30.95 16.05
CA ASN A 276 -1.46 -30.64 14.81
C ASN A 276 -0.45 -29.47 14.90
N GLY A 277 0.17 -29.27 16.06
CA GLY A 277 1.23 -28.28 16.21
C GLY A 277 0.77 -26.85 16.50
N THR A 278 -0.54 -26.60 16.68
CA THR A 278 -1.10 -25.28 17.00
C THR A 278 -1.62 -25.26 18.43
N LYS A 279 -1.22 -24.25 19.20
CA LYS A 279 -1.60 -24.10 20.61
C LYS A 279 -2.98 -23.49 20.76
N ILE A 280 -3.83 -24.07 21.59
CA ILE A 280 -5.18 -23.58 21.85
C ILE A 280 -5.15 -22.43 22.86
N THR A 281 -5.91 -21.37 22.62
CA THR A 281 -5.97 -20.24 23.55
C THR A 281 -6.86 -20.51 24.74
N LYS A 282 -6.57 -19.78 25.83
CA LYS A 282 -7.45 -19.72 26.99
C LYS A 282 -8.88 -19.32 26.64
N LYS A 283 -9.07 -18.48 25.60
CA LYS A 283 -10.39 -18.04 25.13
C LYS A 283 -11.23 -19.20 24.63
N VAL A 284 -10.66 -20.10 23.83
CA VAL A 284 -11.35 -21.30 23.33
C VAL A 284 -11.70 -22.24 24.47
N ILE A 285 -10.77 -22.43 25.40
CA ILE A 285 -11.03 -23.27 26.60
C ILE A 285 -12.15 -22.67 27.45
N SER A 286 -12.13 -21.36 27.70
CA SER A 286 -13.16 -20.64 28.45
C SER A 286 -14.53 -20.75 27.77
N SER A 287 -14.58 -20.59 26.45
CA SER A 287 -15.81 -20.78 25.67
C SER A 287 -16.31 -22.24 25.76
N GLY A 288 -15.41 -23.21 25.64
CA GLY A 288 -15.74 -24.65 25.76
C GLY A 288 -16.23 -25.02 27.17
N LEU A 289 -15.59 -24.54 28.24
CA LEU A 289 -16.05 -24.71 29.61
C LEU A 289 -17.45 -24.13 29.81
N ASN A 290 -17.72 -22.95 29.23
CA ASN A 290 -19.04 -22.35 29.30
C ASN A 290 -20.13 -23.19 28.57
N LYS A 291 -19.77 -23.81 27.44
CA LYS A 291 -20.66 -24.74 26.73
C LYS A 291 -20.94 -26.01 27.54
N LEU A 292 -19.90 -26.61 28.17
CA LEU A 292 -20.05 -27.77 29.03
C LEU A 292 -20.99 -27.52 30.22
N LEU A 293 -21.04 -26.29 30.73
CA LEU A 293 -21.96 -25.88 31.79
C LEU A 293 -23.43 -26.10 31.39
N PHE A 294 -23.76 -25.86 30.11
CA PHE A 294 -25.12 -25.99 29.60
C PHE A 294 -25.38 -27.30 28.88
N GLU A 295 -24.39 -28.21 28.82
CA GLU A 295 -24.53 -29.53 28.19
C GLU A 295 -25.47 -30.40 29.01
N LYS A 296 -26.43 -31.03 28.34
CA LYS A 296 -27.43 -31.90 28.97
C LYS A 296 -27.41 -33.31 28.39
N ASN A 297 -27.68 -34.28 29.23
CA ASN A 297 -27.94 -35.66 28.83
C ASN A 297 -29.32 -35.80 28.17
N GLU A 298 -29.61 -36.99 27.63
CA GLU A 298 -30.91 -37.30 27.00
C GLU A 298 -32.10 -37.14 27.95
N ASP A 299 -31.89 -37.34 29.25
CA ASP A 299 -32.88 -37.15 30.31
C ASP A 299 -33.02 -35.70 30.80
N ASN A 300 -32.38 -34.77 30.11
CA ASN A 300 -32.33 -33.34 30.42
C ASN A 300 -31.56 -32.96 31.72
N SER A 301 -30.89 -33.94 32.36
CA SER A 301 -29.96 -33.66 33.45
C SER A 301 -28.65 -33.02 32.93
N ALA A 302 -27.96 -32.25 33.80
CA ALA A 302 -26.67 -31.67 33.45
C ALA A 302 -25.61 -32.77 33.26
N THR A 303 -24.87 -32.74 32.16
CA THR A 303 -23.76 -33.67 31.89
C THR A 303 -22.64 -33.52 32.91
N PHE A 304 -22.38 -32.28 33.30
CA PHE A 304 -21.40 -31.94 34.32
C PHE A 304 -22.03 -31.12 35.44
N THR A 305 -21.72 -31.47 36.67
CA THR A 305 -22.14 -30.69 37.83
C THR A 305 -21.29 -29.39 37.94
N THR A 306 -21.83 -28.39 38.62
CA THR A 306 -21.10 -27.12 38.86
C THR A 306 -19.71 -27.33 39.50
N PRO A 307 -19.56 -28.19 40.55
CA PRO A 307 -18.22 -28.49 41.09
C PRO A 307 -17.26 -29.13 40.10
N GLN A 308 -17.74 -29.96 39.18
CA GLN A 308 -16.90 -30.57 38.13
C GLN A 308 -16.43 -29.53 37.12
N ILE A 309 -17.28 -28.61 36.73
CA ILE A 309 -16.90 -27.50 35.82
C ILE A 309 -15.89 -26.59 36.52
N ILE A 310 -16.06 -26.29 37.81
CA ILE A 310 -15.08 -25.50 38.59
C ILE A 310 -13.75 -26.24 38.64
N GLN A 311 -13.73 -27.55 38.88
CA GLN A 311 -12.49 -28.30 38.89
C GLN A 311 -11.80 -28.33 37.53
N LEU A 312 -12.56 -28.42 36.44
CA LEU A 312 -12.01 -28.29 35.07
C LEU A 312 -11.45 -26.89 34.84
N SER A 313 -12.14 -25.86 35.27
CA SER A 313 -11.69 -24.45 35.18
C SER A 313 -10.36 -24.25 35.93
N ILE A 314 -10.23 -24.76 37.14
CA ILE A 314 -9.00 -24.71 37.93
C ILE A 314 -7.87 -25.44 37.20
N ASN A 315 -8.12 -26.70 36.77
CA ASN A 315 -7.14 -27.55 36.11
C ASN A 315 -6.65 -26.96 34.77
N ARG A 316 -7.51 -26.22 34.09
CA ARG A 316 -7.19 -25.58 32.78
C ARG A 316 -6.76 -24.14 32.92
N ASN A 317 -6.79 -23.59 34.15
CA ASN A 317 -6.47 -22.18 34.41
C ASN A 317 -7.21 -21.21 33.45
N ALA A 318 -8.50 -21.52 33.23
CA ALA A 318 -9.37 -20.77 32.32
C ALA A 318 -10.71 -20.46 32.99
N GLU A 319 -11.22 -19.24 32.82
CA GLU A 319 -12.49 -18.82 33.42
C GLU A 319 -13.68 -19.44 32.70
N VAL A 320 -14.78 -19.60 33.41
CA VAL A 320 -16.12 -19.88 32.89
C VAL A 320 -16.84 -18.51 32.84
N PRO A 321 -17.12 -17.95 31.69
CA PRO A 321 -17.69 -16.60 31.58
C PRO A 321 -18.95 -16.39 32.42
N SER A 322 -19.90 -17.32 32.37
CA SER A 322 -21.13 -17.27 33.15
C SER A 322 -20.88 -17.24 34.66
N TYR A 323 -19.86 -17.95 35.15
CA TYR A 323 -19.50 -17.93 36.57
C TYR A 323 -18.88 -16.58 36.96
N LYS A 324 -18.03 -16.05 36.14
CA LYS A 324 -17.44 -14.72 36.34
C LYS A 324 -18.50 -13.65 36.44
N GLU A 325 -19.46 -13.66 35.50
CA GLU A 325 -20.57 -12.71 35.48
C GLU A 325 -21.42 -12.84 36.76
N SER A 326 -21.71 -14.06 37.21
CA SER A 326 -22.49 -14.31 38.45
C SER A 326 -21.76 -13.83 39.71
N LEU A 327 -20.43 -14.06 39.79
CA LEU A 327 -19.62 -13.60 40.91
C LEU A 327 -19.58 -12.06 40.97
N ILE A 328 -19.32 -11.38 39.84
CA ILE A 328 -19.30 -9.92 39.78
C ILE A 328 -20.70 -9.33 40.08
N ALA A 329 -21.75 -9.91 39.50
CA ALA A 329 -23.10 -9.44 39.73
C ALA A 329 -23.52 -9.63 41.19
N GLY A 330 -23.09 -10.68 41.85
CA GLY A 330 -23.35 -10.95 43.27
C GLY A 330 -22.79 -9.82 44.17
N THR A 331 -21.51 -9.52 44.01
CA THR A 331 -20.86 -8.43 44.82
C THR A 331 -21.38 -7.05 44.50
N ALA A 332 -21.62 -6.72 43.23
CA ALA A 332 -22.22 -5.45 42.83
C ALA A 332 -23.60 -5.24 43.46
N ASN A 333 -24.40 -6.31 43.56
CA ASN A 333 -25.73 -6.21 44.18
C ASN A 333 -25.67 -6.15 45.71
N MET A 334 -24.60 -6.59 46.40
CA MET A 334 -24.39 -6.42 47.82
C MET A 334 -24.26 -4.94 48.21
N THR A 335 -23.70 -4.10 47.38
CA THR A 335 -23.48 -2.67 47.63
C THR A 335 -24.70 -1.82 47.28
N ASP A 336 -25.56 -2.26 46.37
CA ASP A 336 -26.58 -1.47 45.71
C ASP A 336 -28.03 -1.83 46.10
N THR A 337 -28.26 -2.42 47.27
CA THR A 337 -29.59 -2.89 47.72
C THR A 337 -30.29 -3.81 46.69
N GLY A 338 -29.53 -4.50 45.95
CA GLY A 338 -29.94 -5.14 44.75
C GLY A 338 -30.66 -6.46 44.91
N ASN A 339 -30.70 -7.16 43.84
CA ASN A 339 -31.41 -8.40 43.65
C ASN A 339 -30.80 -9.48 44.55
N LYS A 340 -31.56 -9.93 45.57
CA LYS A 340 -31.15 -10.98 46.52
C LYS A 340 -30.80 -12.31 45.81
N GLU A 341 -31.46 -12.59 44.72
CA GLU A 341 -31.21 -13.79 43.92
C GLU A 341 -29.80 -13.76 43.32
N LYS A 342 -29.36 -12.66 42.77
CA LYS A 342 -28.00 -12.49 42.22
C LYS A 342 -26.93 -12.57 43.31
N ILE A 343 -27.20 -12.00 44.47
CA ILE A 343 -26.31 -12.10 45.65
C ILE A 343 -26.14 -13.55 46.02
N LEU A 344 -27.25 -14.29 46.15
CA LEU A 344 -27.26 -15.69 46.55
C LEU A 344 -26.55 -16.57 45.51
N GLN A 345 -26.83 -16.39 44.20
CA GLN A 345 -26.16 -17.12 43.15
C GLN A 345 -24.63 -16.89 43.14
N GLY A 346 -24.19 -15.65 43.30
CA GLY A 346 -22.76 -15.32 43.39
C GLY A 346 -22.12 -15.94 44.65
N TYR A 347 -22.80 -15.88 45.79
CA TYR A 347 -22.35 -16.45 47.08
C TYR A 347 -22.25 -17.98 47.01
N GLU A 348 -23.27 -18.67 46.53
CA GLU A 348 -23.25 -20.14 46.38
C GLU A 348 -22.10 -20.58 45.47
N LEU A 349 -21.86 -19.85 44.38
CA LEU A 349 -20.75 -20.13 43.49
C LEU A 349 -19.40 -19.88 44.18
N TYR A 350 -19.25 -18.76 44.92
CA TYR A 350 -18.07 -18.47 45.72
C TYR A 350 -17.79 -19.62 46.72
N LYS A 351 -18.78 -20.11 47.44
CA LYS A 351 -18.61 -21.25 48.38
C LYS A 351 -18.10 -22.51 47.71
N LEU A 352 -18.51 -22.78 46.48
CA LEU A 352 -18.00 -23.93 45.72
C LEU A 352 -16.52 -23.79 45.34
N PHE A 353 -16.05 -22.56 45.07
CA PHE A 353 -14.63 -22.29 44.87
C PHE A 353 -13.84 -22.39 46.19
N GLU A 354 -14.38 -21.86 47.27
CA GLU A 354 -13.77 -21.91 48.61
C GLU A 354 -13.53 -23.35 49.07
N VAL A 355 -14.54 -24.23 48.90
CA VAL A 355 -14.45 -25.67 49.25
C VAL A 355 -13.31 -26.36 48.47
N GLN A 356 -12.97 -25.88 47.28
CA GLN A 356 -11.88 -26.38 46.47
C GLN A 356 -10.54 -25.67 46.73
N ASN A 357 -10.46 -24.79 47.74
CA ASN A 357 -9.30 -23.95 48.04
C ASN A 357 -8.81 -23.15 46.83
N ALA A 358 -9.73 -22.61 46.05
CA ALA A 358 -9.49 -22.01 44.76
C ALA A 358 -9.52 -20.47 44.76
N ASP A 359 -9.30 -19.80 45.88
CA ASP A 359 -9.27 -18.33 45.99
C ASP A 359 -8.25 -17.71 45.03
N GLU A 360 -7.09 -18.35 44.89
CA GLU A 360 -6.07 -17.92 43.94
C GLU A 360 -6.54 -17.95 42.47
N THR A 361 -7.38 -18.92 42.11
CA THR A 361 -8.01 -19.03 40.79
C THR A 361 -9.02 -17.92 40.60
N LEU A 362 -9.81 -17.56 41.60
CA LEU A 362 -10.73 -16.42 41.55
C LEU A 362 -9.96 -15.12 41.22
N ILE A 363 -8.84 -14.86 41.89
CA ILE A 363 -8.03 -13.66 41.70
C ILE A 363 -7.31 -13.71 40.33
N LYS A 364 -6.56 -14.77 40.04
CA LYS A 364 -5.66 -14.83 38.90
C LYS A 364 -6.36 -15.13 37.57
N THR A 365 -7.35 -16.03 37.61
CA THR A 365 -8.05 -16.51 36.41
C THR A 365 -9.31 -15.69 36.13
N TYR A 366 -10.19 -15.60 37.15
CA TYR A 366 -11.46 -14.89 37.02
C TYR A 366 -11.35 -13.37 37.17
N LYS A 367 -10.20 -12.86 37.65
CA LYS A 367 -9.99 -11.42 37.89
C LYS A 367 -11.00 -10.83 38.87
N ILE A 368 -11.47 -11.61 39.84
CA ILE A 368 -12.29 -11.13 40.93
C ILE A 368 -11.38 -10.36 41.89
N SER A 369 -11.81 -9.18 42.33
CA SER A 369 -11.01 -8.37 43.23
C SER A 369 -10.94 -8.99 44.64
N GLN A 370 -9.88 -8.68 45.38
CA GLN A 370 -9.73 -9.12 46.75
C GLN A 370 -10.87 -8.59 47.62
N SER A 371 -11.35 -7.35 47.38
CA SER A 371 -12.48 -6.75 48.08
C SER A 371 -13.80 -7.47 47.84
N ASP A 372 -14.00 -8.02 46.63
CA ASP A 372 -15.19 -8.82 46.30
C ASP A 372 -15.16 -10.15 47.05
N ILE A 373 -14.02 -10.79 47.13
CA ILE A 373 -13.81 -12.03 47.90
C ILE A 373 -14.11 -11.77 49.39
N GLU A 374 -13.56 -10.71 49.96
CA GLU A 374 -13.84 -10.30 51.34
C GLU A 374 -15.32 -9.99 51.58
N SER A 375 -16.01 -9.48 50.58
CA SER A 375 -17.45 -9.23 50.66
C SER A 375 -18.25 -10.50 50.79
N TYR A 376 -17.89 -11.54 50.05
CA TYR A 376 -18.48 -12.89 50.20
C TYR A 376 -18.13 -13.51 51.53
N GLN A 377 -16.90 -13.38 52.01
CA GLN A 377 -16.49 -13.89 53.33
C GLN A 377 -17.28 -13.21 54.47
N ARG A 378 -17.52 -11.92 54.40
CA ARG A 378 -18.35 -11.20 55.36
C ARG A 378 -19.82 -11.67 55.33
N LEU A 379 -20.35 -11.95 54.14
CA LEU A 379 -21.70 -12.49 54.01
C LEU A 379 -21.82 -13.87 54.67
N ASP A 380 -20.80 -14.74 54.52
CA ASP A 380 -20.73 -16.05 55.19
C ASP A 380 -20.79 -15.92 56.68
N TYR A 381 -20.06 -14.97 57.29
CA TYR A 381 -20.13 -14.69 58.71
C TYR A 381 -21.51 -14.23 59.13
N SER A 382 -22.22 -13.47 58.32
CA SER A 382 -23.56 -12.94 58.69
C SER A 382 -24.69 -13.97 58.55
N ILE A 383 -24.50 -15.03 57.78
CA ILE A 383 -25.48 -16.11 57.60
C ILE A 383 -25.33 -17.22 58.66
N ASN A 384 -24.12 -17.41 59.20
CA ASN A 384 -23.77 -18.48 60.13
C ASN A 384 -23.80 -18.01 61.60
N VAL A 385 -24.12 -16.76 61.88
CA VAL A 385 -24.40 -16.21 63.22
C VAL A 385 -25.89 -16.04 63.42
#